data_efefc8537de322441802da646dc0f123
#
_entry.id   efefc8537de322441802da646dc0f123
#
_cell.length_a   1.000
_cell.length_b   1.000
_cell.length_c   1.000
_cell.angle_alpha   90.00
_cell.angle_beta   90.00
_cell.angle_gamma   90.00
#
_symmetry.space_group_name_H-M   'P 1'
#
loop_
_entity.id
_entity.type
_entity.pdbx_description
1 polymer ?
#
loop_
_entity_poly.entity_id
_entity_poly.type
_entity_poly.pdbx_seq_one_letter_code
_entity_poly.pdbx_strand_id
1 'polypeptide(L)'
;VSFELLFTDRAAADLDALQAAASLAKRLKAVRKALGLLETNPRHPGLNTHKFRSLKGPGGEEIFEVYAENKTPAAWRIFWYYGPDKKQITIIAITPHP
;
A
#
# COMPACT_ATOMS: atom_id res chain seq x y z
N VAL A 1 -2.76 3.80 -18.56
CA VAL A 1 -3.80 2.98 -17.94
C VAL A 1 -3.67 3.07 -16.43
N SER A 2 -4.71 3.53 -15.76
CA SER A 2 -4.68 3.64 -14.30
C SER A 2 -5.56 2.57 -13.66
N PHE A 3 -5.25 2.29 -12.41
CA PHE A 3 -6.00 1.34 -11.59
C PHE A 3 -6.88 2.11 -10.61
N GLU A 4 -8.03 1.56 -10.32
CA GLU A 4 -8.86 2.06 -9.23
C GLU A 4 -8.36 1.45 -7.93
N LEU A 5 -8.07 2.30 -6.94
CA LEU A 5 -7.64 1.82 -5.62
C LEU A 5 -8.87 1.65 -4.73
N LEU A 6 -9.03 0.46 -4.20
CA LEU A 6 -10.05 0.15 -3.20
C LEU A 6 -9.34 -0.01 -1.86
N PHE A 7 -10.00 0.40 -0.77
CA PHE A 7 -9.41 0.30 0.57
C PHE A 7 -10.30 -0.57 1.44
N THR A 8 -9.68 -1.55 2.09
CA THR A 8 -10.39 -2.29 3.15
C THR A 8 -10.67 -1.34 4.31
N ASP A 9 -11.55 -1.72 5.21
CA ASP A 9 -11.82 -0.94 6.43
C ASP A 9 -10.54 -0.71 7.22
N ARG A 10 -9.68 -1.72 7.30
CA ARG A 10 -8.38 -1.64 7.95
C ARG A 10 -7.49 -0.60 7.28
N ALA A 11 -7.36 -0.66 5.96
CA ALA A 11 -6.50 0.26 5.23
C ALA A 11 -7.01 1.71 5.33
N ALA A 12 -8.33 1.89 5.25
CA ALA A 12 -8.93 3.21 5.41
C ALA A 12 -8.65 3.79 6.80
N ALA A 13 -8.79 2.96 7.84
CA ALA A 13 -8.50 3.38 9.21
C ALA A 13 -7.00 3.70 9.39
N ASP A 14 -6.13 2.90 8.78
CA ASP A 14 -4.69 3.14 8.83
C ASP A 14 -4.34 4.50 8.20
N LEU A 15 -4.94 4.80 7.06
CA LEU A 15 -4.70 6.07 6.37
C LEU A 15 -5.25 7.26 7.17
N ASP A 16 -6.46 7.11 7.74
CA ASP A 16 -7.07 8.15 8.56
C ASP A 16 -6.20 8.47 9.79
N ALA A 17 -5.69 7.43 10.45
CA ALA A 17 -4.80 7.61 11.61
C ALA A 17 -3.52 8.35 11.21
N LEU A 18 -2.97 8.03 10.05
CA LEU A 18 -1.77 8.67 9.54
C LEU A 18 -2.03 10.15 9.21
N GLN A 19 -3.20 10.46 8.63
CA GLN A 19 -3.60 11.83 8.32
C GLN A 19 -3.83 12.65 9.57
N ALA A 20 -4.34 12.05 10.64
CA ALA A 20 -4.64 12.74 11.89
C ALA A 20 -3.40 13.06 12.74
N ALA A 21 -2.28 12.39 12.50
CA ALA A 21 -1.07 12.53 13.29
C ALA A 21 -0.12 13.55 12.64
N ALA A 22 -0.11 14.78 13.13
CA ALA A 22 0.73 15.85 12.59
C ALA A 22 2.21 15.48 12.58
N SER A 23 2.67 14.71 13.58
CA SER A 23 4.06 14.25 13.65
C SER A 23 4.44 13.28 12.54
N LEU A 24 3.47 12.72 11.83
CA LEU A 24 3.67 11.75 10.75
C LEU A 24 3.47 12.36 9.36
N ALA A 25 3.52 13.67 9.23
CA ALA A 25 3.28 14.35 7.95
C ALA A 25 4.23 13.86 6.84
N LYS A 26 5.49 13.61 7.17
CA LYS A 26 6.47 13.08 6.21
C LYS A 26 6.09 11.67 5.74
N ARG A 27 5.63 10.85 6.68
CA ARG A 27 5.19 9.48 6.38
C ARG A 27 3.97 9.49 5.48
N LEU A 28 3.02 10.36 5.79
CA LEU A 28 1.82 10.54 4.98
C LEU A 28 2.16 10.92 3.54
N LYS A 29 3.09 11.85 3.37
CA LYS A 29 3.53 12.26 2.03
C LYS A 29 4.11 11.09 1.25
N ALA A 30 4.95 10.30 1.89
CA ALA A 30 5.57 9.12 1.27
C ALA A 30 4.52 8.06 0.90
N VAL A 31 3.57 7.81 1.79
CA VAL A 31 2.47 6.86 1.54
C VAL A 31 1.61 7.34 0.37
N ARG A 32 1.24 8.60 0.32
CA ARG A 32 0.46 9.16 -0.77
C ARG A 32 1.18 9.05 -2.11
N LYS A 33 2.48 9.28 -2.12
CA LYS A 33 3.29 9.12 -3.33
C LYS A 33 3.26 7.66 -3.81
N ALA A 34 3.44 6.70 -2.90
CA ALA A 34 3.41 5.29 -3.24
C ALA A 34 2.02 4.87 -3.76
N LEU A 35 0.95 5.35 -3.13
CA LEU A 35 -0.41 5.09 -3.59
C LEU A 35 -0.63 5.64 -5.01
N GLY A 36 -0.12 6.83 -5.29
CA GLY A 36 -0.19 7.41 -6.62
C GLY A 36 0.55 6.59 -7.66
N LEU A 37 1.71 6.05 -7.30
CA LEU A 37 2.47 5.16 -8.19
C LEU A 37 1.71 3.85 -8.43
N LEU A 38 1.12 3.27 -7.39
CA LEU A 38 0.29 2.07 -7.54
C LEU A 38 -0.87 2.31 -8.50
N GLU A 39 -1.50 3.45 -8.40
CA GLU A 39 -2.63 3.81 -9.26
C GLU A 39 -2.22 3.90 -10.72
N THR A 40 -1.07 4.48 -11.01
CA THR A 40 -0.62 4.72 -12.37
C THR A 40 0.22 3.59 -12.95
N ASN A 41 1.05 2.96 -12.12
CA ASN A 41 1.92 1.85 -12.57
C ASN A 41 2.36 1.00 -11.38
N PRO A 42 1.61 -0.05 -11.03
CA PRO A 42 1.98 -0.90 -9.89
C PRO A 42 3.30 -1.64 -10.07
N ARG A 43 3.85 -1.66 -11.28
CA ARG A 43 5.16 -2.25 -11.57
C ARG A 43 6.29 -1.23 -11.55
N HIS A 44 6.01 0.00 -11.14
CA HIS A 44 7.02 1.04 -11.09
C HIS A 44 8.20 0.58 -10.22
N PRO A 45 9.45 0.67 -10.73
CA PRO A 45 10.61 0.17 -9.98
C PRO A 45 10.83 0.87 -8.65
N GLY A 46 10.40 2.12 -8.52
CA GLY A 46 10.49 2.87 -7.28
C GLY A 46 9.66 2.31 -6.13
N LEU A 47 8.71 1.42 -6.42
CA LEU A 47 7.88 0.78 -5.39
C LEU A 47 8.58 -0.38 -4.70
N ASN A 48 9.60 -0.99 -5.33
CA ASN A 48 10.28 -2.18 -4.81
C ASN A 48 9.28 -3.26 -4.37
N THR A 49 8.35 -3.57 -5.26
CA THR A 49 7.27 -4.51 -4.97
C THR A 49 7.80 -5.92 -4.70
N HIS A 50 7.36 -6.51 -3.60
CA HIS A 50 7.68 -7.88 -3.22
C HIS A 50 6.39 -8.67 -2.98
N LYS A 51 6.44 -9.97 -3.27
CA LYS A 51 5.35 -10.85 -2.84
C LYS A 51 5.42 -11.05 -1.33
N PHE A 52 4.27 -10.97 -0.68
CA PHE A 52 4.16 -11.26 0.75
C PHE A 52 3.46 -12.60 0.93
N ARG A 53 4.26 -13.65 1.09
CA ARG A 53 3.78 -15.03 0.98
C ARG A 53 3.05 -15.54 2.21
N SER A 54 3.13 -14.82 3.32
CA SER A 54 2.47 -15.22 4.56
C SER A 54 0.96 -15.06 4.55
N LEU A 55 0.43 -14.33 3.59
CA LEU A 55 -1.01 -14.05 3.46
C LEU A 55 -1.47 -14.26 2.04
N LYS A 56 -2.76 -14.58 1.91
CA LYS A 56 -3.47 -14.60 0.63
C LYS A 56 -4.68 -13.69 0.74
N GLY A 57 -5.12 -13.14 -0.38
CA GLY A 57 -6.37 -12.40 -0.44
C GLY A 57 -7.59 -13.30 -0.23
N PRO A 58 -8.78 -12.70 -0.06
CA PRO A 58 -10.00 -13.47 0.23
C PRO A 58 -10.39 -14.48 -0.85
N GLY A 59 -9.96 -14.26 -2.09
CA GLY A 59 -10.18 -15.20 -3.19
C GLY A 59 -8.93 -15.98 -3.57
N GLY A 60 -7.92 -16.03 -2.69
CA GLY A 60 -6.65 -16.72 -2.96
C GLY A 60 -5.62 -15.85 -3.68
N GLU A 61 -5.87 -14.55 -3.82
CA GLU A 61 -4.96 -13.65 -4.54
C GLU A 61 -3.60 -13.56 -3.86
N GLU A 62 -2.57 -13.40 -4.67
CA GLU A 62 -1.23 -13.06 -4.19
C GLU A 62 -1.26 -11.69 -3.52
N ILE A 63 -0.63 -11.59 -2.34
CA ILE A 63 -0.46 -10.31 -1.65
C ILE A 63 0.91 -9.75 -1.99
N PHE A 64 0.96 -8.46 -2.23
CA PHE A 64 2.19 -7.72 -2.50
C PHE A 64 2.44 -6.70 -1.41
N GLU A 65 3.71 -6.40 -1.22
CA GLU A 65 4.17 -5.42 -0.26
C GLU A 65 5.01 -4.39 -1.02
N VAL A 66 4.74 -3.11 -0.80
CA VAL A 66 5.59 -2.03 -1.30
C VAL A 66 6.02 -1.17 -0.14
N TYR A 67 7.21 -0.60 -0.23
CA TYR A 67 7.72 0.33 0.77
C TYR A 67 7.40 1.75 0.33
N ALA A 68 6.75 2.50 1.22
CA ALA A 68 6.53 3.93 1.02
C ALA A 68 7.83 4.69 1.25
N GLU A 69 8.66 4.15 2.14
CA GLU A 69 9.97 4.72 2.46
C GLU A 69 11.02 3.63 2.36
N ASN A 70 12.19 3.99 1.81
CA ASN A 70 13.29 3.05 1.68
C ASN A 70 14.35 3.32 2.74
N LYS A 71 15.00 2.24 3.19
CA LYS A 71 16.25 2.30 3.98
C LYS A 71 16.14 2.97 5.33
N THR A 72 14.96 3.10 5.89
CA THR A 72 14.79 3.62 7.24
C THR A 72 14.26 2.54 8.16
N PRO A 73 14.70 2.50 9.44
CA PRO A 73 14.06 1.65 10.43
C PRO A 73 12.58 2.00 10.53
N ALA A 74 11.73 1.00 10.71
CA ALA A 74 10.27 1.18 10.81
C ALA A 74 9.69 1.87 9.57
N ALA A 75 10.27 1.63 8.38
CA ALA A 75 9.73 2.16 7.13
C ALA A 75 8.28 1.73 6.93
N TRP A 76 7.44 2.66 6.49
CA TRP A 76 6.04 2.36 6.24
C TRP A 76 5.87 1.53 4.98
N ARG A 77 4.94 0.58 5.03
CA ARG A 77 4.65 -0.38 3.97
C ARG A 77 3.19 -0.35 3.63
N ILE A 78 2.88 -0.73 2.38
CA ILE A 78 1.52 -0.87 1.89
C ILE A 78 1.36 -2.30 1.40
N PHE A 79 0.34 -3.00 1.91
CA PHE A 79 -0.01 -4.34 1.47
C PHE A 79 -1.23 -4.27 0.56
N TRP A 80 -1.17 -4.99 -0.56
CA TRP A 80 -2.21 -4.88 -1.56
C TRP A 80 -2.29 -6.14 -2.43
N TYR A 81 -3.39 -6.27 -3.16
CA TYR A 81 -3.52 -7.31 -4.18
C TYR A 81 -4.26 -6.79 -5.40
N TYR A 82 -4.09 -7.46 -6.54
CA TYR A 82 -4.86 -7.17 -7.74
C TYR A 82 -6.27 -7.72 -7.59
N GLY A 83 -7.26 -6.93 -7.88
CA GLY A 83 -8.65 -7.33 -7.84
C GLY A 83 -9.49 -6.43 -6.93
N PRO A 84 -10.78 -6.75 -6.79
CA PRO A 84 -11.48 -7.94 -7.32
C PRO A 84 -11.63 -7.99 -8.85
N ASP A 85 -11.79 -6.84 -9.48
CA ASP A 85 -11.95 -6.79 -10.94
C ASP A 85 -10.65 -6.36 -11.63
N LYS A 86 -10.66 -6.46 -12.96
CA LYS A 86 -9.56 -5.93 -13.76
C LYS A 86 -9.39 -4.44 -13.47
N LYS A 87 -8.15 -3.98 -13.45
CA LYS A 87 -7.81 -2.59 -13.21
C LYS A 87 -8.22 -2.08 -11.83
N GLN A 88 -8.45 -2.99 -10.89
CA GLN A 88 -8.65 -2.65 -9.49
C GLN A 88 -7.50 -3.22 -8.66
N ILE A 89 -7.11 -2.45 -7.66
CA ILE A 89 -6.13 -2.85 -6.66
C ILE A 89 -6.78 -2.60 -5.31
N THR A 90 -6.75 -3.60 -4.44
CA THR A 90 -7.27 -3.47 -3.08
C THR A 90 -6.11 -3.28 -2.11
N ILE A 91 -6.14 -2.18 -1.38
CA ILE A 91 -5.18 -1.87 -0.33
C ILE A 91 -5.69 -2.50 0.96
N ILE A 92 -4.88 -3.37 1.56
CA ILE A 92 -5.27 -4.16 2.72
C ILE A 92 -4.84 -3.50 4.02
N ALA A 93 -3.66 -2.92 4.06
CA ALA A 93 -3.10 -2.33 5.26
C ALA A 93 -1.98 -1.35 4.89
N ILE A 94 -1.80 -0.33 5.73
CA ILE A 94 -0.73 0.66 5.61
C ILE A 94 -0.11 0.75 6.99
N THR A 95 1.08 0.18 7.17
CA THR A 95 1.66 0.01 8.50
C THR A 95 3.17 0.28 8.50
N PRO A 96 3.75 0.68 9.63
CA PRO A 96 5.21 0.70 9.75
C PRO A 96 5.76 -0.72 9.78
N HIS A 97 7.01 -0.87 9.37
CA HIS A 97 7.73 -2.13 9.48
C HIS A 97 7.89 -2.46 10.97
N PRO A 98 7.56 -3.68 11.39
CA PRO A 98 7.74 -4.07 12.80
C PRO A 98 9.21 -4.09 13.23
#